data_6c84be1abfbb8952f6f71960f853253d
#
_entry.id   6c84be1abfbb8952f6f71960f853253d
#
_cell.length_a   1.000
_cell.length_b   1.000
_cell.length_c   1.000
_cell.angle_alpha   90.00
_cell.angle_beta   90.00
_cell.angle_gamma   90.00
#
_symmetry.space_group_name_H-M   'P 1'
#
loop_
_entity.id
_entity.type
_entity.pdbx_description
1 polymer ?
#
loop_
_entity_poly.entity_id
_entity_poly.type
_entity_poly.pdbx_seq_one_letter_code
_entity_poly.pdbx_strand_id
1 'polypeptide(L)'
;MSDGFDERDGAAERRAGSSTKYSRTQGLSKYRKRRRRDRAFTVIVVIVVLAIVAGGVALFGRQLAGLEMPTFTPSSVSAPAQNSAEEKKEDVVLVEPAQVSLAFAGDVIMNSAVVDSGSDYSGNYNYSHLFTHLTPEISGYDVRALSQETAMAGNSYGYGNYNPLNAPNELGTAEVNAGFNVILHATDHTADTGFECIHNELLWWQTNNASVPIVGVAEPDLAGNPSLSDYVNNVFIFEKAGFKVAILNHSTDISEDNRGVVSSLDEEKIAADVAKARELGAEMIVACPHWGNEGDSEPSEEETHFAQVYANHGVDVIVGTHPRVLQRAEILTGPEGHQTVCFYSLGCLIESIGTDNLLGGIAELTLTRDAQRTYHVASAKLKPIVTNRASGTDFTSYLLANYADDISSSSWDGRSREALNERCTEILGAGYNAGTFELNLV
;
A
#
# COMPACT_ATOMS: atom_id res chain seq x y z
N MET A 1 -49.82 -36.56 -46.06
CA MET A 1 -49.12 -37.74 -46.51
C MET A 1 -47.83 -37.65 -45.73
N SER A 2 -47.82 -38.18 -44.56
CA SER A 2 -47.54 -39.54 -44.04
C SER A 2 -46.05 -39.77 -43.90
N ASP A 3 -45.71 -39.80 -42.62
CA ASP A 3 -45.04 -40.90 -41.91
C ASP A 3 -43.49 -40.88 -42.06
N GLY A 4 -42.69 -40.98 -41.04
CA GLY A 4 -42.63 -41.99 -40.05
C GLY A 4 -41.56 -41.72 -38.95
N PHE A 5 -41.93 -42.16 -37.82
CA PHE A 5 -41.15 -42.45 -36.64
C PHE A 5 -39.95 -43.37 -36.88
N ASP A 6 -38.84 -43.20 -36.25
CA ASP A 6 -38.09 -44.34 -35.71
C ASP A 6 -37.32 -43.94 -34.42
N GLU A 7 -37.75 -44.49 -33.31
CA GLU A 7 -37.09 -44.64 -32.04
C GLU A 7 -35.98 -45.67 -32.14
N ARG A 8 -34.79 -45.40 -31.63
CA ARG A 8 -33.90 -46.45 -31.11
C ARG A 8 -33.15 -46.00 -29.87
N ASP A 9 -33.48 -46.71 -28.82
CA ASP A 9 -32.76 -46.82 -27.54
C ASP A 9 -31.25 -47.07 -27.71
N GLY A 10 -30.45 -46.45 -26.86
CA GLY A 10 -29.02 -46.69 -26.73
C GLY A 10 -28.50 -46.44 -25.30
N ALA A 11 -28.57 -47.51 -24.54
CA ALA A 11 -28.02 -47.79 -23.20
C ALA A 11 -27.03 -46.83 -22.60
N ALA A 12 -27.33 -46.34 -21.40
CA ALA A 12 -26.44 -45.65 -20.47
C ALA A 12 -25.47 -46.65 -19.80
N GLU A 13 -24.21 -46.61 -20.16
CA GLU A 13 -23.13 -47.25 -19.40
C GLU A 13 -22.76 -46.40 -18.17
N ARG A 14 -23.14 -46.89 -17.01
CA ARG A 14 -22.69 -46.39 -15.71
C ARG A 14 -21.22 -46.80 -15.49
N ARG A 15 -20.27 -45.86 -15.61
CA ARG A 15 -18.93 -46.04 -15.06
C ARG A 15 -18.94 -45.62 -13.59
N ALA A 16 -18.75 -46.61 -12.73
CA ALA A 16 -18.52 -46.48 -11.31
C ALA A 16 -17.19 -45.76 -11.06
N GLY A 17 -17.26 -44.51 -10.58
CA GLY A 17 -16.09 -43.81 -10.07
C GLY A 17 -15.73 -44.35 -8.69
N SER A 18 -14.53 -44.90 -8.53
CA SER A 18 -13.95 -45.30 -7.24
C SER A 18 -13.68 -44.05 -6.40
N SER A 19 -14.46 -43.80 -5.37
CA SER A 19 -14.14 -42.81 -4.35
C SER A 19 -13.05 -43.36 -3.46
N THR A 20 -11.82 -42.89 -3.62
CA THR A 20 -10.74 -43.06 -2.66
C THR A 20 -11.08 -42.25 -1.41
N LYS A 21 -11.56 -42.91 -0.37
CA LYS A 21 -11.68 -42.35 0.99
C LYS A 21 -10.28 -42.08 1.51
N TYR A 22 -9.79 -40.85 1.39
CA TYR A 22 -8.61 -40.38 2.11
C TYR A 22 -8.95 -40.34 3.60
N SER A 23 -8.29 -41.20 4.36
CA SER A 23 -8.50 -41.36 5.80
C SER A 23 -8.07 -40.08 6.54
N ARG A 24 -9.03 -39.35 7.06
CA ARG A 24 -8.91 -38.17 7.93
C ARG A 24 -8.09 -38.40 9.21
N THR A 25 -7.79 -39.65 9.53
CA THR A 25 -7.11 -40.06 10.76
C THR A 25 -5.57 -39.99 10.73
N GLN A 26 -4.96 -40.03 9.54
CA GLN A 26 -3.49 -39.93 9.42
C GLN A 26 -2.95 -38.50 9.51
N GLY A 27 -3.72 -37.48 9.15
CA GLY A 27 -3.35 -36.09 9.28
C GLY A 27 -3.26 -35.62 10.74
N LEU A 28 -4.23 -36.03 11.57
CA LEU A 28 -4.29 -35.64 12.99
C LEU A 28 -3.15 -36.21 13.84
N SER A 29 -2.62 -37.37 13.48
CA SER A 29 -1.49 -38.00 14.25
C SER A 29 -0.15 -37.28 13.95
N LYS A 30 0.08 -36.84 12.71
CA LYS A 30 1.25 -36.05 12.31
C LYS A 30 1.24 -34.66 12.95
N TYR A 31 0.07 -34.01 12.99
CA TYR A 31 -0.11 -32.69 13.60
C TYR A 31 0.13 -32.70 15.11
N ARG A 32 -0.37 -33.73 15.83
CA ARG A 32 -0.12 -33.90 17.28
C ARG A 32 1.34 -34.21 17.61
N LYS A 33 2.07 -34.95 16.75
CA LYS A 33 3.51 -35.19 16.93
C LYS A 33 4.33 -33.91 16.69
N ARG A 34 4.00 -33.08 15.68
CA ARG A 34 4.69 -31.82 15.41
C ARG A 34 4.51 -30.85 16.57
N ARG A 35 3.28 -30.65 17.07
CA ARG A 35 2.97 -29.75 18.19
C ARG A 35 3.61 -30.14 19.52
N ARG A 36 3.88 -31.44 19.74
CA ARG A 36 4.65 -31.91 20.94
C ARG A 36 6.13 -31.60 20.80
N ARG A 37 6.69 -31.70 19.61
CA ARG A 37 8.11 -31.40 19.34
C ARG A 37 8.39 -29.92 19.46
N ASP A 38 7.47 -29.05 18.94
CA ASP A 38 7.59 -27.62 19.00
C ASP A 38 7.49 -27.11 20.46
N ARG A 39 6.58 -27.66 21.27
CA ARG A 39 6.51 -27.35 22.70
C ARG A 39 7.76 -27.78 23.47
N ALA A 40 8.34 -28.94 23.13
CA ALA A 40 9.58 -29.40 23.75
C ALA A 40 10.76 -28.48 23.37
N PHE A 41 10.82 -28.01 22.12
CA PHE A 41 11.84 -27.05 21.64
C PHE A 41 11.71 -25.70 22.35
N THR A 42 10.49 -25.16 22.47
CA THR A 42 10.24 -23.90 23.18
C THR A 42 10.66 -23.99 24.66
N VAL A 43 10.36 -25.10 25.35
CA VAL A 43 10.77 -25.29 26.75
C VAL A 43 12.31 -25.34 26.86
N ILE A 44 13.00 -26.01 25.95
CA ILE A 44 14.47 -26.06 25.95
C ILE A 44 15.07 -24.67 25.74
N VAL A 45 14.55 -23.90 24.81
CA VAL A 45 15.01 -22.51 24.53
C VAL A 45 14.83 -21.63 25.77
N VAL A 46 13.68 -21.70 26.44
CA VAL A 46 13.42 -20.93 27.69
C VAL A 46 14.41 -21.34 28.80
N ILE A 47 14.69 -22.61 28.96
CA ILE A 47 15.66 -23.08 29.98
C ILE A 47 17.07 -22.56 29.65
N VAL A 48 17.48 -22.56 28.38
CA VAL A 48 18.80 -22.07 27.97
C VAL A 48 18.92 -20.57 28.21
N VAL A 49 17.88 -19.78 27.87
CA VAL A 49 17.86 -18.34 28.14
C VAL A 49 17.94 -18.03 29.62
N LEU A 50 17.18 -18.76 30.47
CA LEU A 50 17.23 -18.59 31.92
C LEU A 50 18.61 -18.96 32.50
N ALA A 51 19.29 -19.98 31.96
CA ALA A 51 20.64 -20.33 32.36
C ALA A 51 21.69 -19.27 32.01
N ILE A 52 21.55 -18.64 30.81
CA ILE A 52 22.43 -17.54 30.37
C ILE A 52 22.23 -16.30 31.25
N VAL A 53 20.98 -15.93 31.56
CA VAL A 53 20.68 -14.81 32.46
C VAL A 53 21.21 -15.08 33.88
N ALA A 54 21.01 -16.28 34.43
CA ALA A 54 21.55 -16.64 35.77
C ALA A 54 23.08 -16.64 35.77
N GLY A 55 23.74 -17.09 34.70
CA GLY A 55 25.19 -17.05 34.55
C GLY A 55 25.72 -15.60 34.44
N GLY A 56 25.00 -14.74 33.71
CA GLY A 56 25.34 -13.32 33.62
C GLY A 56 25.26 -12.56 34.94
N VAL A 57 24.22 -12.81 35.72
CA VAL A 57 24.05 -12.24 37.08
C VAL A 57 25.14 -12.74 38.04
N ALA A 58 25.56 -14.00 37.97
CA ALA A 58 26.62 -14.55 38.81
C ALA A 58 28.00 -13.99 38.45
N LEU A 59 28.29 -13.74 37.17
CA LEU A 59 29.53 -13.11 36.72
C LEU A 59 29.60 -11.63 37.13
N PHE A 60 28.48 -10.91 37.00
CA PHE A 60 28.39 -9.49 37.39
C PHE A 60 28.50 -9.29 38.90
N GLY A 61 27.89 -10.23 39.69
CA GLY A 61 28.02 -10.22 41.15
C GLY A 61 29.44 -10.49 41.65
N ARG A 62 30.25 -11.29 40.93
CA ARG A 62 31.67 -11.49 41.23
C ARG A 62 32.55 -10.27 40.94
N GLN A 63 32.21 -9.47 39.93
CA GLN A 63 32.94 -8.27 39.57
C GLN A 63 32.70 -7.12 40.55
N LEU A 64 31.50 -7.09 41.19
CA LEU A 64 31.18 -6.09 42.24
C LEU A 64 31.78 -6.44 43.62
N ALA A 65 32.12 -7.69 43.90
CA ALA A 65 32.70 -8.13 45.17
C ALA A 65 34.21 -7.75 45.34
N GLY A 66 34.82 -7.19 44.29
CA GLY A 66 36.21 -6.76 44.29
C GLY A 66 36.44 -5.25 44.42
N LEU A 67 35.37 -4.44 44.58
CA LEU A 67 35.47 -3.01 44.77
C LEU A 67 35.51 -2.63 46.24
N GLU A 68 36.71 -2.25 46.73
CA GLU A 68 36.87 -1.66 48.07
C GLU A 68 36.11 -0.32 48.15
N MET A 69 35.20 -0.23 49.11
CA MET A 69 34.48 1.03 49.38
C MET A 69 35.42 1.98 50.14
N PRO A 70 35.54 3.25 49.71
CA PRO A 70 36.30 4.22 50.44
C PRO A 70 35.62 4.55 51.78
N THR A 71 36.37 4.45 52.88
CA THR A 71 35.96 4.83 54.24
C THR A 71 35.79 6.34 54.34
N PHE A 72 34.56 6.79 54.60
CA PHE A 72 34.27 8.19 54.89
C PHE A 72 34.67 8.54 56.33
N THR A 73 35.63 9.45 56.50
CA THR A 73 35.85 10.17 57.77
C THR A 73 34.98 11.44 57.78
N PRO A 74 34.27 11.77 58.86
CA PRO A 74 33.45 12.95 58.91
C PRO A 74 34.32 14.19 59.19
N SER A 75 34.37 15.12 58.25
CA SER A 75 34.94 16.47 58.48
C SER A 75 33.81 17.51 58.46
N SER A 76 33.83 18.26 59.56
CA SER A 76 33.14 19.51 59.88
C SER A 76 32.26 20.20 58.88
N VAL A 77 31.06 20.49 59.36
CA VAL A 77 29.98 21.30 58.76
C VAL A 77 30.47 22.73 58.52
N SER A 78 30.45 23.15 57.24
CA SER A 78 30.43 24.57 56.85
C SER A 78 29.15 24.82 56.04
N ALA A 79 28.50 25.95 56.28
CA ALA A 79 27.19 26.34 55.80
C ALA A 79 27.01 26.27 54.26
N PRO A 80 25.79 26.11 53.76
CA PRO A 80 25.55 25.82 52.35
C PRO A 80 25.76 27.04 51.46
N ALA A 81 26.73 26.94 50.55
CA ALA A 81 26.74 27.78 49.37
C ALA A 81 25.57 27.37 48.46
N GLN A 82 24.74 28.32 48.11
CA GLN A 82 23.73 28.16 47.05
C GLN A 82 24.45 27.85 45.73
N ASN A 83 24.51 26.58 45.36
CA ASN A 83 24.77 26.19 44.00
C ASN A 83 23.43 26.30 43.25
N SER A 84 23.26 27.38 42.53
CA SER A 84 22.34 27.42 41.40
C SER A 84 22.83 26.38 40.40
N ALA A 85 22.16 25.23 40.35
CA ALA A 85 22.28 24.35 39.21
C ALA A 85 21.77 25.11 37.99
N GLU A 86 22.68 25.63 37.19
CA GLU A 86 22.37 25.97 35.80
C GLU A 86 21.95 24.68 35.12
N GLU A 87 20.64 24.50 34.91
CA GLU A 87 20.14 23.58 33.90
C GLU A 87 20.83 23.98 32.59
N LYS A 88 21.75 23.14 32.11
CA LYS A 88 22.21 23.23 30.74
C LYS A 88 20.98 23.05 29.87
N LYS A 89 20.40 24.17 29.42
CA LYS A 89 19.53 24.15 28.27
C LYS A 89 20.35 23.57 27.12
N GLU A 90 20.03 22.37 26.66
CA GLU A 90 20.52 21.91 25.37
C GLU A 90 20.09 22.96 24.35
N ASP A 91 21.05 23.54 23.66
CA ASP A 91 20.79 24.47 22.58
C ASP A 91 19.98 23.67 21.49
N VAL A 92 18.71 23.95 21.41
CA VAL A 92 17.84 23.36 20.36
C VAL A 92 18.39 23.92 19.04
N VAL A 93 19.01 23.03 18.25
CA VAL A 93 19.47 23.38 16.92
C VAL A 93 18.24 23.54 16.05
N LEU A 94 17.85 24.78 15.78
CA LEU A 94 16.74 25.11 14.90
C LEU A 94 17.07 24.72 13.47
N VAL A 95 16.08 24.22 12.76
CA VAL A 95 16.13 23.92 11.34
C VAL A 95 15.19 24.83 10.57
N GLU A 96 15.40 24.98 9.27
CA GLU A 96 14.44 25.68 8.42
C GLU A 96 13.11 24.89 8.38
N PRO A 97 11.96 25.55 8.64
CA PRO A 97 10.67 24.91 8.46
C PRO A 97 10.50 24.39 7.05
N ALA A 98 9.87 23.24 6.90
CA ALA A 98 9.65 22.62 5.60
C ALA A 98 8.25 22.04 5.48
N GLN A 99 7.77 21.95 4.25
CA GLN A 99 6.48 21.37 3.89
C GLN A 99 6.62 20.50 2.66
N VAL A 100 5.96 19.34 2.69
CA VAL A 100 5.79 18.44 1.55
C VAL A 100 4.29 18.25 1.31
N SER A 101 3.87 18.46 0.06
CA SER A 101 2.51 18.22 -0.40
C SER A 101 2.45 16.94 -1.21
N LEU A 102 1.47 16.07 -0.94
CA LEU A 102 1.34 14.77 -1.58
C LEU A 102 -0.10 14.57 -2.06
N ALA A 103 -0.24 13.94 -3.22
CA ALA A 103 -1.51 13.46 -3.77
C ALA A 103 -1.36 11.98 -4.11
N PHE A 104 -2.27 11.16 -3.60
CA PHE A 104 -2.33 9.73 -3.86
C PHE A 104 -3.65 9.39 -4.55
N ALA A 105 -3.58 8.64 -5.63
CA ALA A 105 -4.74 8.12 -6.36
C ALA A 105 -4.81 6.59 -6.25
N GLY A 106 -6.00 6.03 -6.42
CA GLY A 106 -6.27 4.60 -6.30
C GLY A 106 -5.75 3.77 -7.47
N ASP A 107 -6.35 2.58 -7.65
CA ASP A 107 -5.87 1.56 -8.56
C ASP A 107 -6.12 1.90 -10.03
N VAL A 108 -5.11 1.60 -10.88
CA VAL A 108 -5.22 1.65 -12.34
C VAL A 108 -5.38 0.23 -12.87
N ILE A 109 -6.59 -0.08 -13.35
CA ILE A 109 -6.97 -1.39 -13.85
C ILE A 109 -7.28 -1.34 -15.33
N MET A 110 -6.37 -1.92 -16.13
CA MET A 110 -6.43 -1.94 -17.58
C MET A 110 -7.08 -3.21 -18.10
N ASN A 111 -8.38 -3.39 -17.81
CA ASN A 111 -9.14 -4.46 -18.45
C ASN A 111 -9.37 -4.18 -19.95
N SER A 112 -9.94 -5.14 -20.69
CA SER A 112 -10.04 -5.09 -22.15
C SER A 112 -10.68 -3.80 -22.68
N ALA A 113 -11.73 -3.29 -22.03
CA ALA A 113 -12.41 -2.08 -22.48
C ALA A 113 -11.54 -0.83 -22.32
N VAL A 114 -10.76 -0.75 -21.24
CA VAL A 114 -9.81 0.36 -21.02
C VAL A 114 -8.62 0.25 -21.98
N VAL A 115 -8.08 -0.96 -22.18
CA VAL A 115 -7.01 -1.20 -23.18
C VAL A 115 -7.47 -0.79 -24.59
N ASP A 116 -8.67 -1.22 -24.98
CA ASP A 116 -9.24 -0.90 -26.31
C ASP A 116 -9.47 0.61 -26.48
N SER A 117 -9.70 1.36 -25.39
CA SER A 117 -9.91 2.81 -25.45
C SER A 117 -8.71 3.59 -25.98
N GLY A 118 -7.51 3.07 -25.80
CA GLY A 118 -6.27 3.68 -26.31
C GLY A 118 -5.78 3.11 -27.62
N SER A 119 -6.40 2.04 -28.16
CA SER A 119 -5.95 1.32 -29.34
C SER A 119 -6.36 2.01 -30.62
N ASP A 120 -5.43 2.14 -31.59
CA ASP A 120 -5.74 2.53 -32.97
C ASP A 120 -6.03 1.33 -33.87
N TYR A 121 -6.10 0.12 -33.28
CA TYR A 121 -6.27 -1.16 -33.99
C TYR A 121 -5.18 -1.49 -35.02
N SER A 122 -4.07 -0.73 -35.03
CA SER A 122 -2.88 -0.99 -35.85
C SER A 122 -1.69 -1.42 -35.01
N GLY A 123 -1.91 -1.61 -33.69
CA GLY A 123 -0.89 -2.01 -32.73
C GLY A 123 -0.25 -0.85 -31.97
N ASN A 124 -0.75 0.37 -32.13
CA ASN A 124 -0.34 1.52 -31.33
C ASN A 124 -1.38 1.83 -30.27
N TYR A 125 -0.93 2.39 -29.15
CA TYR A 125 -1.77 2.74 -28.00
C TYR A 125 -1.48 4.17 -27.54
N ASN A 126 -2.50 4.84 -27.01
CA ASN A 126 -2.39 6.14 -26.36
C ASN A 126 -3.45 6.26 -25.26
N TYR A 127 -3.01 6.41 -24.02
CA TYR A 127 -3.87 6.50 -22.85
C TYR A 127 -3.93 7.89 -22.21
N SER A 128 -3.48 8.93 -22.90
CA SER A 128 -3.47 10.30 -22.37
C SER A 128 -4.86 10.81 -21.97
N HIS A 129 -5.91 10.32 -22.63
CA HIS A 129 -7.31 10.69 -22.36
C HIS A 129 -7.78 10.24 -20.97
N LEU A 130 -7.22 9.16 -20.42
CA LEU A 130 -7.62 8.63 -19.11
C LEU A 130 -7.47 9.65 -17.98
N PHE A 131 -6.43 10.50 -18.05
CA PHE A 131 -6.00 11.38 -16.96
C PHE A 131 -6.18 12.87 -17.26
N THR A 132 -6.69 13.22 -18.43
CA THR A 132 -6.70 14.62 -18.93
C THR A 132 -7.33 15.61 -17.94
N HIS A 133 -8.39 15.23 -17.25
CA HIS A 133 -9.09 16.10 -16.31
C HIS A 133 -8.52 16.09 -14.90
N LEU A 134 -7.65 15.13 -14.57
CA LEU A 134 -6.98 15.05 -13.26
C LEU A 134 -5.61 15.73 -13.27
N THR A 135 -4.93 15.78 -14.42
CA THR A 135 -3.61 16.40 -14.55
C THR A 135 -3.53 17.82 -13.94
N PRO A 136 -4.46 18.76 -14.21
CA PRO A 136 -4.42 20.08 -13.58
C PRO A 136 -4.58 20.03 -12.06
N GLU A 137 -5.38 19.10 -11.57
CA GLU A 137 -5.74 18.99 -10.14
C GLU A 137 -4.57 18.51 -9.28
N ILE A 138 -3.72 17.63 -9.82
CA ILE A 138 -2.58 17.07 -9.10
C ILE A 138 -1.25 17.80 -9.36
N SER A 139 -1.18 18.67 -10.36
CA SER A 139 0.08 19.27 -10.83
C SER A 139 0.83 20.10 -9.78
N GLY A 140 0.15 20.59 -8.74
CA GLY A 140 0.72 21.42 -7.68
C GLY A 140 1.40 20.66 -6.55
N TYR A 141 1.29 19.33 -6.50
CA TYR A 141 1.83 18.51 -5.41
C TYR A 141 3.29 18.11 -5.68
N ASP A 142 4.07 17.99 -4.61
CA ASP A 142 5.47 17.54 -4.69
C ASP A 142 5.56 16.05 -5.02
N VAL A 143 4.73 15.24 -4.38
CA VAL A 143 4.56 13.80 -4.65
C VAL A 143 3.18 13.57 -5.24
N ARG A 144 3.14 12.85 -6.34
CA ARG A 144 1.91 12.44 -7.04
C ARG A 144 2.01 10.96 -7.33
N ALA A 145 1.36 10.15 -6.51
CA ALA A 145 1.42 8.71 -6.56
C ALA A 145 0.12 8.09 -7.07
N LEU A 146 0.21 6.96 -7.73
CA LEU A 146 -0.91 6.08 -8.05
C LEU A 146 -0.56 4.62 -7.73
N SER A 147 -1.58 3.78 -7.57
CA SER A 147 -1.43 2.34 -7.49
C SER A 147 -1.56 1.73 -8.89
N GLN A 148 -0.44 1.27 -9.46
CA GLN A 148 -0.43 0.55 -10.72
C GLN A 148 -0.68 -0.93 -10.46
N GLU A 149 -1.94 -1.34 -10.47
CA GLU A 149 -2.32 -2.75 -10.27
C GLU A 149 -2.04 -3.60 -11.53
N THR A 150 -2.11 -2.97 -12.70
CA THR A 150 -1.87 -3.65 -13.97
C THR A 150 -0.39 -3.68 -14.33
N ALA A 151 0.16 -4.87 -14.55
CA ALA A 151 1.53 -5.05 -15.02
C ALA A 151 1.71 -4.61 -16.48
N MET A 152 2.95 -4.27 -16.86
CA MET A 152 3.35 -3.99 -18.25
C MET A 152 4.32 -5.07 -18.76
N ALA A 153 3.83 -6.31 -18.83
CA ALA A 153 4.63 -7.51 -19.10
C ALA A 153 4.94 -7.76 -20.58
N GLY A 154 4.45 -6.89 -21.48
CA GLY A 154 4.60 -7.04 -22.92
C GLY A 154 3.49 -7.86 -23.59
N ASN A 155 3.47 -7.85 -24.91
CA ASN A 155 2.33 -8.32 -25.69
C ASN A 155 2.19 -9.86 -25.77
N SER A 156 3.20 -10.63 -25.38
CA SER A 156 3.16 -12.09 -25.39
C SER A 156 2.11 -12.70 -24.46
N TYR A 157 1.65 -11.95 -23.48
CA TYR A 157 0.62 -12.35 -22.53
C TYR A 157 -0.80 -11.86 -22.93
N GLY A 158 -0.89 -11.09 -24.02
CA GLY A 158 -2.10 -10.36 -24.39
C GLY A 158 -2.35 -9.18 -23.47
N TYR A 159 -3.21 -8.27 -23.88
CA TYR A 159 -3.58 -7.09 -23.10
C TYR A 159 -5.04 -7.13 -22.70
N GLY A 160 -5.38 -6.53 -21.57
CA GLY A 160 -6.75 -6.37 -21.12
C GLY A 160 -7.41 -7.62 -20.53
N ASN A 161 -6.67 -8.70 -20.32
CA ASN A 161 -7.15 -9.87 -19.59
C ASN A 161 -7.16 -9.57 -18.09
N TYR A 162 -8.00 -10.26 -17.34
CA TYR A 162 -8.04 -10.12 -15.89
C TYR A 162 -6.98 -11.00 -15.19
N ASN A 163 -6.58 -12.10 -15.80
CA ASN A 163 -5.55 -12.99 -15.27
C ASN A 163 -4.79 -13.64 -16.45
N PRO A 164 -3.57 -13.17 -16.73
CA PRO A 164 -2.86 -12.08 -16.07
C PRO A 164 -3.40 -10.68 -16.43
N LEU A 165 -3.39 -9.75 -15.48
CA LEU A 165 -3.71 -8.35 -15.72
C LEU A 165 -2.49 -7.67 -16.37
N ASN A 166 -2.61 -7.26 -17.63
CA ASN A 166 -1.49 -6.79 -18.44
C ASN A 166 -1.89 -5.67 -19.40
N ALA A 167 -1.05 -4.65 -19.53
CA ALA A 167 -1.25 -3.50 -20.39
C ALA A 167 -0.02 -3.19 -21.27
N PRO A 168 -0.21 -2.40 -22.36
CA PRO A 168 0.88 -1.84 -23.12
C PRO A 168 1.71 -0.83 -22.29
N ASN A 169 3.00 -0.71 -22.58
CA ASN A 169 3.93 0.23 -21.92
C ASN A 169 3.53 1.71 -22.08
N GLU A 170 2.68 2.02 -23.03
CA GLU A 170 2.08 3.35 -23.22
C GLU A 170 1.24 3.80 -22.03
N LEU A 171 0.80 2.87 -21.16
CA LEU A 171 0.20 3.18 -19.87
C LEU A 171 1.16 4.00 -19.01
N GLY A 172 2.35 3.48 -18.72
CA GLY A 172 3.36 4.18 -17.91
C GLY A 172 3.75 5.53 -18.53
N THR A 173 3.79 5.62 -19.88
CA THR A 173 4.01 6.90 -20.58
C THR A 173 2.87 7.89 -20.28
N ALA A 174 1.62 7.43 -20.28
CA ALA A 174 0.46 8.28 -20.02
C ALA A 174 0.41 8.73 -18.54
N GLU A 175 0.75 7.86 -17.60
CA GLU A 175 0.84 8.17 -16.16
C GLU A 175 1.87 9.27 -15.89
N VAL A 176 3.08 9.15 -16.45
CA VAL A 176 4.14 10.17 -16.32
C VAL A 176 3.72 11.49 -16.98
N ASN A 177 3.12 11.46 -18.17
CA ASN A 177 2.62 12.65 -18.86
C ASN A 177 1.47 13.31 -18.10
N ALA A 178 0.67 12.57 -17.36
CA ALA A 178 -0.36 13.09 -16.45
C ALA A 178 0.24 13.77 -15.22
N GLY A 179 1.54 13.55 -14.96
CA GLY A 179 2.28 14.18 -13.89
C GLY A 179 2.53 13.28 -12.67
N PHE A 180 2.12 12.01 -12.70
CA PHE A 180 2.47 11.08 -11.64
C PHE A 180 3.99 10.86 -11.61
N ASN A 181 4.58 10.89 -10.41
CA ASN A 181 6.02 10.82 -10.20
C ASN A 181 6.45 9.79 -9.16
N VAL A 182 5.51 8.99 -8.66
CA VAL A 182 5.73 7.81 -7.82
C VAL A 182 4.72 6.74 -8.23
N ILE A 183 5.19 5.53 -8.50
CA ILE A 183 4.34 4.38 -8.82
C ILE A 183 4.38 3.39 -7.66
N LEU A 184 3.21 3.08 -7.09
CA LEU A 184 3.02 2.04 -6.09
C LEU A 184 2.71 0.75 -6.84
N HIS A 185 3.58 -0.26 -6.72
CA HIS A 185 3.48 -1.47 -7.54
C HIS A 185 3.52 -2.77 -6.73
N ALA A 186 3.46 -2.73 -5.39
CA ALA A 186 3.14 -3.91 -4.61
C ALA A 186 1.63 -4.12 -4.64
N THR A 187 1.17 -4.96 -5.56
CA THR A 187 -0.22 -5.39 -5.73
C THR A 187 -0.28 -6.91 -5.86
N ASP A 188 -1.45 -7.50 -5.69
CA ASP A 188 -1.68 -8.93 -5.87
C ASP A 188 -1.46 -9.40 -7.32
N HIS A 189 -1.56 -8.49 -8.30
CA HIS A 189 -1.36 -8.75 -9.73
C HIS A 189 0.08 -8.55 -10.23
N THR A 190 0.96 -7.95 -9.45
CA THR A 190 2.35 -7.62 -9.87
C THR A 190 3.12 -8.85 -10.39
N ALA A 191 2.90 -10.01 -9.80
CA ALA A 191 3.61 -11.25 -10.13
C ALA A 191 2.84 -12.20 -11.06
N ASP A 192 1.71 -11.81 -11.62
CA ASP A 192 0.84 -12.64 -12.47
C ASP A 192 1.57 -13.26 -13.66
N THR A 193 2.51 -12.55 -14.23
CA THR A 193 3.26 -12.94 -15.42
C THR A 193 4.66 -13.48 -15.12
N GLY A 194 5.05 -13.52 -13.84
CA GLY A 194 6.32 -14.06 -13.36
C GLY A 194 7.48 -13.06 -13.39
N PHE A 195 8.61 -13.46 -12.81
CA PHE A 195 9.74 -12.58 -12.49
C PHE A 195 10.44 -11.98 -13.71
N GLU A 196 10.51 -12.70 -14.84
CA GLU A 196 11.11 -12.15 -16.08
C GLU A 196 10.31 -10.94 -16.57
N CYS A 197 8.99 -10.97 -16.44
CA CYS A 197 8.13 -9.86 -16.83
C CYS A 197 8.28 -8.67 -15.89
N ILE A 198 8.34 -8.90 -14.58
CA ILE A 198 8.63 -7.85 -13.59
C ILE A 198 9.97 -7.18 -13.91
N HIS A 199 11.02 -7.96 -14.16
CA HIS A 199 12.32 -7.41 -14.52
C HIS A 199 12.25 -6.55 -15.80
N ASN A 200 11.56 -7.01 -16.84
CA ASN A 200 11.41 -6.29 -18.10
C ASN A 200 10.62 -5.00 -17.93
N GLU A 201 9.58 -5.01 -17.10
CA GLU A 201 8.81 -3.82 -16.74
C GLU A 201 9.67 -2.80 -15.99
N LEU A 202 10.40 -3.23 -14.95
CA LEU A 202 11.31 -2.38 -14.19
C LEU A 202 12.43 -1.80 -15.07
N LEU A 203 12.97 -2.61 -16.01
CA LEU A 203 13.95 -2.15 -16.99
C LEU A 203 13.35 -1.10 -17.95
N TRP A 204 12.08 -1.26 -18.35
CA TRP A 204 11.38 -0.27 -19.14
C TRP A 204 11.25 1.05 -18.39
N TRP A 205 10.82 1.01 -17.11
CA TRP A 205 10.73 2.16 -16.24
C TRP A 205 12.07 2.87 -16.09
N GLN A 206 13.13 2.14 -15.76
CA GLN A 206 14.48 2.67 -15.64
C GLN A 206 14.96 3.33 -16.93
N THR A 207 14.68 2.72 -18.08
CA THR A 207 15.14 3.20 -19.39
C THR A 207 14.42 4.45 -19.85
N ASN A 208 13.10 4.52 -19.61
CA ASN A 208 12.25 5.58 -20.16
C ASN A 208 11.94 6.69 -19.16
N ASN A 209 11.90 6.37 -17.85
CA ASN A 209 11.46 7.27 -16.80
C ASN A 209 12.27 7.08 -15.50
N ALA A 210 13.60 7.07 -15.57
CA ALA A 210 14.50 6.77 -14.44
C ALA A 210 14.31 7.67 -13.21
N SER A 211 13.63 8.79 -13.32
CA SER A 211 13.32 9.68 -12.20
C SER A 211 12.04 9.30 -11.45
N VAL A 212 11.28 8.33 -11.94
CA VAL A 212 10.03 7.87 -11.33
C VAL A 212 10.31 6.60 -10.52
N PRO A 213 10.30 6.65 -9.17
CA PRO A 213 10.50 5.46 -8.34
C PRO A 213 9.32 4.51 -8.48
N ILE A 214 9.63 3.21 -8.54
CA ILE A 214 8.67 2.11 -8.44
C ILE A 214 8.81 1.55 -7.03
N VAL A 215 7.76 1.69 -6.22
CA VAL A 215 7.78 1.37 -4.79
C VAL A 215 7.05 0.06 -4.54
N GLY A 216 7.58 -0.76 -3.62
CA GLY A 216 6.96 -2.01 -3.20
C GLY A 216 7.40 -3.24 -3.98
N VAL A 217 8.31 -3.07 -4.94
CA VAL A 217 8.88 -4.18 -5.74
C VAL A 217 10.39 -4.15 -5.62
N ALA A 218 11.00 -5.32 -5.50
CA ALA A 218 12.45 -5.52 -5.57
C ALA A 218 12.82 -6.15 -6.91
N GLU A 219 14.09 -6.01 -7.28
CA GLU A 219 14.62 -6.67 -8.47
C GLU A 219 14.59 -8.21 -8.29
N PRO A 220 13.99 -8.96 -9.23
CA PRO A 220 14.09 -10.40 -9.23
C PRO A 220 15.55 -10.86 -9.49
N ASP A 221 16.03 -11.86 -8.73
CA ASP A 221 17.35 -12.48 -8.98
C ASP A 221 17.29 -13.38 -10.22
N LEU A 222 17.58 -12.82 -11.36
CA LEU A 222 17.58 -13.49 -12.65
C LEU A 222 18.99 -13.53 -13.24
N ALA A 223 19.56 -14.73 -13.35
CA ALA A 223 20.92 -14.93 -13.86
C ALA A 223 21.08 -14.34 -15.27
N GLY A 224 22.03 -13.42 -15.43
CA GLY A 224 22.39 -12.82 -16.71
C GLY A 224 21.68 -11.54 -17.08
N ASN A 225 20.75 -11.06 -16.26
CA ASN A 225 20.09 -9.78 -16.45
C ASN A 225 20.92 -8.62 -15.87
N PRO A 226 20.77 -7.38 -16.40
CA PRO A 226 21.37 -6.20 -15.80
C PRO A 226 20.80 -5.96 -14.40
N SER A 227 21.62 -5.50 -13.46
CA SER A 227 21.15 -5.12 -12.14
C SER A 227 20.35 -3.82 -12.16
N LEU A 228 19.22 -3.80 -11.47
CA LEU A 228 18.32 -2.66 -11.24
C LEU A 228 18.34 -2.20 -9.77
N SER A 229 19.25 -2.73 -8.96
CA SER A 229 19.27 -2.57 -7.50
C SER A 229 19.29 -1.12 -7.02
N ASP A 230 19.82 -0.20 -7.82
CA ASP A 230 19.84 1.24 -7.50
C ASP A 230 18.55 1.95 -7.87
N TYR A 231 17.68 1.29 -8.64
CA TYR A 231 16.42 1.87 -9.16
C TYR A 231 15.19 1.47 -8.35
N VAL A 232 15.15 0.25 -7.83
CA VAL A 232 14.01 -0.34 -7.14
C VAL A 232 14.17 -0.25 -5.64
N ASN A 233 13.18 0.30 -4.93
CA ASN A 233 13.22 0.45 -3.49
C ASN A 233 11.90 0.05 -2.85
N ASN A 234 11.96 -0.86 -1.86
CA ASN A 234 10.81 -1.14 -0.99
C ASN A 234 10.51 0.03 -0.03
N VAL A 235 11.51 0.89 0.22
CA VAL A 235 11.41 2.08 1.04
C VAL A 235 11.89 3.28 0.23
N PHE A 236 10.97 4.06 -0.30
CA PHE A 236 11.30 5.27 -1.05
C PHE A 236 11.37 6.49 -0.12
N ILE A 237 12.43 7.29 -0.22
CA ILE A 237 12.60 8.54 0.53
C ILE A 237 12.44 9.71 -0.41
N PHE A 238 11.40 10.50 -0.20
CA PHE A 238 11.26 11.83 -0.79
C PHE A 238 11.88 12.87 0.13
N GLU A 239 12.70 13.76 -0.42
CA GLU A 239 13.35 14.82 0.36
C GLU A 239 13.10 16.20 -0.26
N LYS A 240 12.66 17.16 0.57
CA LYS A 240 12.50 18.56 0.19
C LYS A 240 12.97 19.46 1.33
N ALA A 241 13.91 20.36 1.05
CA ALA A 241 14.50 21.27 2.05
C ALA A 241 15.02 20.53 3.31
N GLY A 242 15.63 19.35 3.12
CA GLY A 242 16.13 18.50 4.20
C GLY A 242 15.04 17.87 5.07
N PHE A 243 13.77 17.93 4.68
CA PHE A 243 12.66 17.21 5.29
C PHE A 243 12.43 15.92 4.50
N LYS A 244 12.60 14.78 5.17
CA LYS A 244 12.52 13.45 4.57
C LYS A 244 11.22 12.75 4.93
N VAL A 245 10.49 12.33 3.92
CA VAL A 245 9.26 11.54 4.03
C VAL A 245 9.49 10.19 3.37
N ALA A 246 9.26 9.10 4.09
CA ALA A 246 9.27 7.76 3.51
C ALA A 246 7.92 7.40 2.92
N ILE A 247 7.92 6.67 1.80
CA ILE A 247 6.75 6.03 1.20
C ILE A 247 7.03 4.53 1.16
N LEU A 248 6.13 3.74 1.77
CA LEU A 248 6.15 2.28 1.82
C LEU A 248 4.94 1.75 1.05
N ASN A 249 5.11 0.62 0.37
CA ASN A 249 3.99 -0.04 -0.30
C ASN A 249 4.08 -1.55 -0.07
N HIS A 250 2.99 -2.16 0.42
CA HIS A 250 2.91 -3.59 0.76
C HIS A 250 1.61 -4.15 0.20
N SER A 251 1.59 -5.44 -0.16
CA SER A 251 0.40 -6.09 -0.69
C SER A 251 0.04 -7.37 0.07
N THR A 252 -1.27 -7.61 0.21
CA THR A 252 -1.82 -8.88 0.64
C THR A 252 -1.66 -9.96 -0.45
N ASP A 253 -2.00 -11.21 -0.15
CA ASP A 253 -2.05 -12.35 -1.06
C ASP A 253 -0.77 -12.66 -1.87
N ILE A 254 0.38 -12.16 -1.40
CA ILE A 254 1.67 -12.47 -2.03
C ILE A 254 2.11 -13.89 -1.65
N SER A 255 2.24 -14.75 -2.65
CA SER A 255 2.72 -16.13 -2.47
C SER A 255 4.13 -16.18 -1.87
N GLU A 256 4.47 -17.25 -1.15
CA GLU A 256 5.81 -17.43 -0.55
C GLU A 256 6.94 -17.26 -1.58
N ASP A 257 6.74 -17.71 -2.83
CA ASP A 257 7.72 -17.61 -3.89
C ASP A 257 7.94 -16.16 -4.37
N ASN A 258 6.94 -15.29 -4.22
CA ASN A 258 6.95 -13.90 -4.68
C ASN A 258 7.39 -12.90 -3.60
N ARG A 259 7.41 -13.28 -2.30
CA ARG A 259 7.74 -12.39 -1.16
C ARG A 259 9.14 -11.75 -1.21
N GLY A 260 10.06 -12.32 -1.98
CA GLY A 260 11.39 -11.72 -2.19
C GLY A 260 11.40 -10.59 -3.23
N VAL A 261 10.33 -10.46 -4.01
CA VAL A 261 10.21 -9.52 -5.12
C VAL A 261 9.10 -8.50 -4.87
N VAL A 262 7.93 -8.94 -4.44
CA VAL A 262 6.81 -8.07 -4.07
C VAL A 262 6.76 -7.94 -2.57
N SER A 263 6.69 -6.71 -2.06
CA SER A 263 6.60 -6.43 -0.62
C SER A 263 5.30 -6.95 -0.06
N SER A 264 5.38 -7.98 0.79
CA SER A 264 4.21 -8.58 1.43
C SER A 264 3.67 -7.75 2.59
N LEU A 265 2.35 -7.78 2.78
CA LEU A 265 1.67 -7.21 3.92
C LEU A 265 1.75 -8.23 5.09
N ASP A 266 2.74 -8.10 5.95
CA ASP A 266 2.90 -8.85 7.18
C ASP A 266 3.60 -8.02 8.26
N GLU A 267 3.37 -8.34 9.53
CA GLU A 267 3.87 -7.54 10.66
C GLU A 267 5.41 -7.44 10.68
N GLU A 268 6.12 -8.51 10.33
CA GLU A 268 7.59 -8.54 10.33
C GLU A 268 8.14 -7.63 9.24
N LYS A 269 7.55 -7.69 8.04
CA LYS A 269 7.95 -6.85 6.90
C LYS A 269 7.66 -5.36 7.17
N ILE A 270 6.47 -5.04 7.70
CA ILE A 270 6.10 -3.67 8.10
C ILE A 270 7.10 -3.13 9.12
N ALA A 271 7.40 -3.88 10.18
CA ALA A 271 8.36 -3.47 11.21
C ALA A 271 9.75 -3.23 10.63
N ALA A 272 10.22 -4.12 9.74
CA ALA A 272 11.53 -4.00 9.08
C ALA A 272 11.61 -2.76 8.19
N ASP A 273 10.58 -2.50 7.36
CA ASP A 273 10.58 -1.38 6.43
C ASP A 273 10.42 -0.02 7.15
N VAL A 274 9.61 0.04 8.22
CA VAL A 274 9.55 1.24 9.08
C VAL A 274 10.89 1.51 9.75
N ALA A 275 11.55 0.48 10.29
CA ALA A 275 12.89 0.62 10.87
C ALA A 275 13.91 1.10 9.82
N LYS A 276 13.84 0.54 8.60
CA LYS A 276 14.68 0.96 7.47
C LYS A 276 14.43 2.41 7.05
N ALA A 277 13.19 2.84 6.99
CA ALA A 277 12.82 4.23 6.71
C ALA A 277 13.45 5.18 7.74
N ARG A 278 13.35 4.85 9.03
CA ARG A 278 13.98 5.66 10.10
C ARG A 278 15.51 5.64 10.02
N GLU A 279 16.13 4.50 9.69
CA GLU A 279 17.58 4.40 9.44
C GLU A 279 18.03 5.32 8.29
N LEU A 280 17.23 5.43 7.22
CA LEU A 280 17.47 6.32 6.08
C LEU A 280 17.19 7.79 6.41
N GLY A 281 16.72 8.06 7.62
CA GLY A 281 16.49 9.40 8.16
C GLY A 281 15.10 9.95 7.86
N ALA A 282 14.11 9.10 7.55
CA ALA A 282 12.75 9.56 7.40
C ALA A 282 12.22 10.16 8.70
N GLU A 283 11.67 11.35 8.60
CA GLU A 283 11.10 12.11 9.70
C GLU A 283 9.59 11.86 9.80
N MET A 284 8.91 11.57 8.67
CA MET A 284 7.54 11.08 8.58
C MET A 284 7.44 9.90 7.61
N ILE A 285 6.43 9.05 7.80
CA ILE A 285 6.22 7.83 7.03
C ILE A 285 4.77 7.77 6.52
N VAL A 286 4.61 7.57 5.23
CA VAL A 286 3.35 7.24 4.56
C VAL A 286 3.40 5.78 4.12
N ALA A 287 2.47 4.95 4.58
CA ALA A 287 2.32 3.57 4.14
C ALA A 287 1.15 3.47 3.15
N CYS A 288 1.37 2.74 2.07
CA CYS A 288 0.40 2.53 1.01
C CYS A 288 0.12 1.03 0.86
N PRO A 289 -0.71 0.43 1.73
CA PRO A 289 -1.06 -0.97 1.61
C PRO A 289 -2.08 -1.21 0.48
N HIS A 290 -1.91 -2.36 -0.20
CA HIS A 290 -2.85 -2.94 -1.14
C HIS A 290 -3.46 -4.15 -0.47
N TRP A 291 -4.68 -4.05 0.09
CA TRP A 291 -5.25 -4.94 1.11
C TRP A 291 -6.77 -5.08 1.05
N GLY A 292 -7.34 -6.00 1.83
CA GLY A 292 -8.78 -6.17 1.99
C GLY A 292 -9.39 -7.07 0.93
N ASN A 293 -10.67 -6.89 0.62
CA ASN A 293 -11.40 -7.69 -0.35
C ASN A 293 -12.04 -6.83 -1.43
N GLU A 294 -11.99 -7.28 -2.68
CA GLU A 294 -12.63 -6.60 -3.79
C GLU A 294 -14.14 -6.41 -3.57
N GLY A 295 -14.63 -5.21 -3.77
CA GLY A 295 -16.04 -4.83 -3.68
C GLY A 295 -16.57 -4.55 -2.27
N ASP A 296 -15.78 -4.76 -1.21
CA ASP A 296 -16.20 -4.46 0.16
C ASP A 296 -16.11 -2.94 0.41
N SER A 297 -17.25 -2.29 0.64
CA SER A 297 -17.31 -0.84 0.95
C SER A 297 -17.01 -0.48 2.41
N GLU A 298 -16.87 -1.47 3.27
CA GLU A 298 -16.43 -1.33 4.66
C GLU A 298 -15.10 -2.05 4.86
N PRO A 299 -14.17 -1.48 5.64
CA PRO A 299 -12.89 -2.14 5.91
C PRO A 299 -13.06 -3.49 6.57
N SER A 300 -12.34 -4.49 6.08
CA SER A 300 -12.29 -5.85 6.62
C SER A 300 -11.57 -5.91 7.98
N GLU A 301 -11.63 -7.08 8.64
CA GLU A 301 -10.84 -7.32 9.86
C GLU A 301 -9.33 -7.26 9.58
N GLU A 302 -8.87 -7.69 8.39
CA GLU A 302 -7.47 -7.60 7.96
C GLU A 302 -7.03 -6.14 7.84
N GLU A 303 -7.78 -5.31 7.12
CA GLU A 303 -7.47 -3.89 6.96
C GLU A 303 -7.39 -3.16 8.30
N THR A 304 -8.37 -3.37 9.17
CA THR A 304 -8.39 -2.74 10.50
C THR A 304 -7.25 -3.22 11.40
N HIS A 305 -6.88 -4.50 11.31
CA HIS A 305 -5.74 -5.08 12.03
C HIS A 305 -4.41 -4.44 11.57
N PHE A 306 -4.12 -4.47 10.28
CA PHE A 306 -2.86 -3.92 9.75
C PHE A 306 -2.79 -2.39 9.86
N ALA A 307 -3.92 -1.68 9.77
CA ALA A 307 -3.96 -0.26 10.06
C ALA A 307 -3.46 0.05 11.47
N GLN A 308 -3.89 -0.75 12.46
CA GLN A 308 -3.41 -0.61 13.83
C GLN A 308 -1.94 -1.04 13.97
N VAL A 309 -1.47 -2.05 13.23
CA VAL A 309 -0.04 -2.43 13.18
C VAL A 309 0.81 -1.26 12.70
N TYR A 310 0.45 -0.61 11.58
CA TYR A 310 1.16 0.59 11.11
C TYR A 310 1.16 1.71 12.14
N ALA A 311 0.01 2.01 12.76
CA ALA A 311 -0.10 3.03 13.79
C ALA A 311 0.79 2.70 15.01
N ASN A 312 0.88 1.43 15.40
CA ASN A 312 1.72 0.97 16.49
C ASN A 312 3.22 1.10 16.20
N HIS A 313 3.62 1.10 14.93
CA HIS A 313 4.99 1.37 14.49
C HIS A 313 5.28 2.84 14.19
N GLY A 314 4.34 3.75 14.47
CA GLY A 314 4.52 5.20 14.31
C GLY A 314 4.53 5.65 12.84
N VAL A 315 3.72 5.02 12.00
CA VAL A 315 3.40 5.49 10.65
C VAL A 315 2.44 6.68 10.78
N ASP A 316 2.69 7.75 10.04
CA ASP A 316 1.93 9.00 10.18
C ASP A 316 0.65 9.00 9.32
N VAL A 317 0.71 8.39 8.14
CA VAL A 317 -0.41 8.31 7.21
C VAL A 317 -0.48 6.93 6.56
N ILE A 318 -1.68 6.41 6.40
CA ILE A 318 -2.00 5.18 5.65
C ILE A 318 -2.91 5.55 4.49
N VAL A 319 -2.58 5.08 3.30
CA VAL A 319 -3.37 5.27 2.07
C VAL A 319 -3.57 3.92 1.39
N GLY A 320 -4.70 3.28 1.68
CA GLY A 320 -5.03 1.93 1.20
C GLY A 320 -5.65 1.89 -0.20
N THR A 321 -5.46 0.76 -0.88
CA THR A 321 -6.02 0.39 -2.19
C THR A 321 -6.36 -1.12 -2.22
N HIS A 322 -6.80 -1.69 -3.33
CA HIS A 322 -7.24 -3.05 -3.60
C HIS A 322 -8.76 -3.29 -3.50
N PRO A 323 -9.54 -2.80 -2.51
CA PRO A 323 -10.98 -3.06 -2.53
C PRO A 323 -11.70 -2.60 -3.80
N ARG A 324 -11.04 -1.78 -4.63
CA ARG A 324 -11.55 -1.22 -5.89
C ARG A 324 -12.80 -0.34 -5.72
N VAL A 325 -13.24 -0.17 -4.51
CA VAL A 325 -14.33 0.72 -4.10
C VAL A 325 -13.83 1.64 -2.99
N LEU A 326 -14.41 2.84 -2.95
CA LEU A 326 -14.10 3.81 -1.90
C LEU A 326 -14.53 3.26 -0.53
N GLN A 327 -13.68 3.43 0.49
CA GLN A 327 -14.00 3.10 1.88
C GLN A 327 -13.84 4.32 2.78
N ARG A 328 -14.33 4.22 4.03
CA ARG A 328 -14.22 5.27 5.05
C ARG A 328 -12.75 5.61 5.37
N ALA A 329 -12.59 6.74 6.04
CA ALA A 329 -11.29 7.15 6.58
C ALA A 329 -11.45 7.57 8.06
N GLU A 330 -10.38 7.43 8.84
CA GLU A 330 -10.38 7.78 10.26
C GLU A 330 -8.98 8.16 10.77
N ILE A 331 -8.91 8.62 12.02
CA ILE A 331 -7.63 8.84 12.71
C ILE A 331 -7.48 7.75 13.77
N LEU A 332 -6.42 6.96 13.65
CA LEU A 332 -6.03 5.92 14.59
C LEU A 332 -5.11 6.48 15.67
N THR A 333 -5.10 5.84 16.83
CA THR A 333 -4.17 6.19 17.92
C THR A 333 -3.21 5.04 18.16
N GLY A 334 -1.94 5.32 17.97
CA GLY A 334 -0.82 4.44 18.30
C GLY A 334 -0.27 4.66 19.71
N PRO A 335 0.89 4.04 20.03
CA PRO A 335 1.58 4.22 21.31
C PRO A 335 1.90 5.69 21.60
N GLU A 336 1.93 6.04 22.88
CA GLU A 336 2.24 7.40 23.37
C GLU A 336 1.30 8.49 22.81
N GLY A 337 0.14 8.09 22.24
CA GLY A 337 -0.83 9.02 21.67
C GLY A 337 -0.49 9.49 20.25
N HIS A 338 0.43 8.80 19.54
CA HIS A 338 0.70 9.04 18.12
C HIS A 338 -0.59 8.94 17.30
N GLN A 339 -0.82 9.91 16.43
CA GLN A 339 -2.01 9.95 15.57
C GLN A 339 -1.62 9.54 14.15
N THR A 340 -2.34 8.56 13.60
CA THR A 340 -2.17 8.07 12.24
C THR A 340 -3.43 8.35 11.44
N VAL A 341 -3.34 9.13 10.38
CA VAL A 341 -4.43 9.32 9.42
C VAL A 341 -4.54 8.08 8.55
N CYS A 342 -5.72 7.47 8.45
CA CYS A 342 -5.96 6.27 7.65
C CYS A 342 -7.09 6.50 6.65
N PHE A 343 -6.79 6.37 5.37
CA PHE A 343 -7.72 6.18 4.28
C PHE A 343 -7.71 4.69 3.94
N TYR A 344 -8.76 3.95 4.24
CA TYR A 344 -8.76 2.50 4.07
C TYR A 344 -8.72 2.06 2.62
N SER A 345 -9.49 2.70 1.75
CA SER A 345 -9.40 2.49 0.30
C SER A 345 -9.73 3.76 -0.48
N LEU A 346 -8.89 4.08 -1.45
CA LEU A 346 -9.16 5.12 -2.43
C LEU A 346 -9.98 4.62 -3.61
N GLY A 347 -10.34 3.33 -3.68
CA GLY A 347 -11.00 2.75 -4.85
C GLY A 347 -10.15 2.83 -6.11
N CYS A 348 -10.78 2.81 -7.28
CA CYS A 348 -10.07 2.87 -8.55
C CYS A 348 -9.87 4.31 -9.05
N LEU A 349 -8.67 4.57 -9.60
CA LEU A 349 -8.41 5.73 -10.43
C LEU A 349 -8.96 5.51 -11.84
N ILE A 350 -8.75 4.32 -12.41
CA ILE A 350 -9.27 3.87 -13.70
C ILE A 350 -9.77 2.44 -13.57
N GLU A 351 -11.03 2.22 -13.95
CA GLU A 351 -11.68 0.91 -14.04
C GLU A 351 -12.84 0.98 -15.05
N SER A 352 -13.29 -0.14 -15.57
CA SER A 352 -14.45 -0.21 -16.47
C SER A 352 -15.55 -1.18 -16.04
N ILE A 353 -15.33 -1.95 -14.98
CA ILE A 353 -16.24 -2.98 -14.49
C ILE A 353 -16.87 -2.54 -13.16
N GLY A 354 -18.17 -2.80 -13.03
CA GLY A 354 -18.90 -2.45 -11.82
C GLY A 354 -19.26 -0.96 -11.74
N THR A 355 -20.29 -0.68 -10.97
CA THR A 355 -20.80 0.69 -10.83
C THR A 355 -20.17 1.43 -9.64
N ASP A 356 -19.87 0.72 -8.55
CA ASP A 356 -19.21 1.31 -7.38
C ASP A 356 -17.70 1.47 -7.59
N ASN A 357 -17.07 0.64 -8.44
CA ASN A 357 -15.66 0.74 -8.82
C ASN A 357 -15.34 1.98 -9.69
N LEU A 358 -16.36 2.63 -10.27
CA LEU A 358 -16.16 3.90 -10.99
C LEU A 358 -16.02 5.10 -10.06
N LEU A 359 -16.29 4.93 -8.76
CA LEU A 359 -16.16 5.95 -7.73
C LEU A 359 -14.91 5.69 -6.90
N GLY A 360 -13.92 6.52 -7.04
CA GLY A 360 -12.68 6.47 -6.27
C GLY A 360 -12.41 7.79 -5.55
N GLY A 361 -11.16 7.99 -5.13
CA GLY A 361 -10.72 9.19 -4.44
C GLY A 361 -9.26 9.55 -4.71
N ILE A 362 -8.96 10.84 -4.49
CA ILE A 362 -7.59 11.33 -4.35
C ILE A 362 -7.40 11.75 -2.89
N ALA A 363 -6.43 11.16 -2.20
CA ALA A 363 -5.99 11.62 -0.89
C ALA A 363 -4.95 12.73 -1.07
N GLU A 364 -5.25 13.91 -0.54
CA GLU A 364 -4.38 15.09 -0.56
C GLU A 364 -3.85 15.35 0.83
N LEU A 365 -2.53 15.43 0.97
CA LEU A 365 -1.83 15.56 2.23
C LEU A 365 -0.90 16.76 2.21
N THR A 366 -0.78 17.40 3.38
CA THR A 366 0.29 18.35 3.66
C THR A 366 1.00 17.92 4.93
N LEU A 367 2.28 17.56 4.80
CA LEU A 367 3.15 17.21 5.91
C LEU A 367 4.10 18.37 6.20
N THR A 368 4.28 18.70 7.46
CA THR A 368 5.12 19.84 7.87
C THR A 368 6.12 19.46 8.94
N ARG A 369 7.27 20.14 8.90
CA ARG A 369 8.28 20.18 9.95
C ARG A 369 8.49 21.63 10.37
N ASP A 370 8.31 21.93 11.65
CA ASP A 370 8.61 23.26 12.18
C ASP A 370 10.12 23.46 12.48
N ALA A 371 10.48 24.66 12.95
CA ALA A 371 11.86 24.98 13.28
C ALA A 371 12.42 24.18 14.48
N GLN A 372 11.55 23.63 15.32
CA GLN A 372 11.89 22.80 16.49
C GLN A 372 11.94 21.31 16.16
N ARG A 373 11.79 20.93 14.87
CA ARG A 373 11.64 19.55 14.38
C ARG A 373 10.41 18.84 14.93
N THR A 374 9.31 19.58 15.11
CA THR A 374 8.01 18.96 15.34
C THR A 374 7.36 18.67 13.99
N TYR A 375 6.80 17.47 13.85
CA TYR A 375 6.25 16.96 12.61
C TYR A 375 4.74 16.84 12.73
N HIS A 376 4.02 17.27 11.69
CA HIS A 376 2.56 17.26 11.68
C HIS A 376 2.00 16.86 10.33
N VAL A 377 0.91 16.11 10.34
CA VAL A 377 -0.03 16.07 9.23
C VAL A 377 -0.86 17.36 9.33
N ALA A 378 -0.46 18.39 8.59
CA ALA A 378 -1.09 19.71 8.66
C ALA A 378 -2.41 19.80 7.88
N SER A 379 -2.62 18.88 6.93
CA SER A 379 -3.88 18.69 6.21
C SER A 379 -3.95 17.27 5.70
N ALA A 380 -5.13 16.66 5.80
CA ALA A 380 -5.46 15.37 5.21
C ALA A 380 -6.89 15.42 4.69
N LYS A 381 -7.04 15.30 3.36
CA LYS A 381 -8.31 15.41 2.65
C LYS A 381 -8.50 14.24 1.70
N LEU A 382 -9.75 13.90 1.42
CA LEU A 382 -10.11 13.02 0.31
C LEU A 382 -11.08 13.75 -0.60
N LYS A 383 -10.76 13.80 -1.89
CA LYS A 383 -11.63 14.31 -2.94
C LYS A 383 -12.10 13.15 -3.82
N PRO A 384 -13.40 12.85 -3.85
CA PRO A 384 -13.93 11.83 -4.72
C PRO A 384 -13.65 12.11 -6.19
N ILE A 385 -13.33 11.04 -6.92
CA ILE A 385 -13.19 11.02 -8.37
C ILE A 385 -14.20 10.05 -8.96
N VAL A 386 -14.48 10.19 -10.23
CA VAL A 386 -15.32 9.28 -10.99
C VAL A 386 -14.67 8.97 -12.33
N THR A 387 -14.57 7.69 -12.65
CA THR A 387 -14.22 7.25 -14.00
C THR A 387 -15.46 7.32 -14.87
N ASN A 388 -15.52 8.31 -15.76
CA ASN A 388 -16.59 8.40 -16.76
C ASN A 388 -16.33 7.44 -17.91
N ARG A 389 -17.38 6.77 -18.38
CA ARG A 389 -17.39 5.96 -19.58
C ARG A 389 -18.49 6.46 -20.51
N ALA A 390 -18.18 7.41 -21.38
CA ALA A 390 -19.17 8.02 -22.27
C ALA A 390 -19.59 7.07 -23.41
N SER A 391 -18.68 6.18 -23.84
CA SER A 391 -18.95 5.15 -24.84
C SER A 391 -18.15 3.89 -24.53
N GLY A 392 -18.24 2.86 -25.36
CA GLY A 392 -17.50 1.62 -25.18
C GLY A 392 -15.98 1.78 -25.04
N THR A 393 -15.43 2.90 -25.52
CA THR A 393 -13.99 3.16 -25.58
C THR A 393 -13.62 4.59 -25.14
N ASP A 394 -14.50 5.28 -24.44
CA ASP A 394 -14.24 6.66 -23.99
C ASP A 394 -14.26 6.70 -22.46
N PHE A 395 -13.09 6.46 -21.88
CA PHE A 395 -12.85 6.49 -20.44
C PHE A 395 -12.05 7.72 -20.07
N THR A 396 -12.43 8.39 -19.00
CA THR A 396 -11.61 9.45 -18.40
C THR A 396 -12.06 9.72 -16.96
N SER A 397 -11.12 10.08 -16.09
CA SER A 397 -11.41 10.36 -14.69
C SER A 397 -11.57 11.84 -14.43
N TYR A 398 -12.57 12.20 -13.62
CA TYR A 398 -12.88 13.54 -13.18
C TYR A 398 -12.90 13.62 -11.65
N LEU A 399 -12.56 14.77 -11.08
CA LEU A 399 -13.05 15.08 -9.74
C LEU A 399 -14.58 15.08 -9.75
N LEU A 400 -15.21 14.49 -8.74
CA LEU A 400 -16.68 14.50 -8.63
C LEU A 400 -17.25 15.93 -8.62
N ALA A 401 -16.53 16.88 -8.02
CA ALA A 401 -16.88 18.31 -8.03
C ALA A 401 -17.01 18.87 -9.46
N ASN A 402 -16.21 18.37 -10.41
CA ASN A 402 -16.15 18.79 -11.80
C ASN A 402 -16.99 17.92 -12.75
N TYR A 403 -17.63 16.86 -12.20
CA TYR A 403 -18.44 15.91 -12.97
C TYR A 403 -19.84 16.49 -13.25
N ALA A 404 -19.92 17.34 -14.27
CA ALA A 404 -21.15 18.08 -14.60
C ALA A 404 -22.29 17.16 -15.11
N ASP A 405 -23.52 17.63 -15.04
CA ASP A 405 -24.72 16.85 -15.40
C ASP A 405 -24.77 16.45 -16.88
N ASP A 406 -24.21 17.27 -17.78
CA ASP A 406 -24.10 16.95 -19.21
C ASP A 406 -23.07 15.83 -19.46
N ILE A 407 -22.01 15.75 -18.67
CA ILE A 407 -21.04 14.64 -18.71
C ILE A 407 -21.70 13.39 -18.15
N SER A 408 -22.27 13.47 -16.95
CA SER A 408 -22.88 12.33 -16.27
C SER A 408 -24.06 11.72 -17.04
N SER A 409 -24.83 12.54 -17.76
CA SER A 409 -25.94 12.06 -18.58
C SER A 409 -25.48 11.26 -19.83
N SER A 410 -24.23 11.44 -20.24
CA SER A 410 -23.61 10.66 -21.32
C SER A 410 -22.91 9.40 -20.82
N SER A 411 -22.79 9.22 -19.50
CA SER A 411 -22.13 8.07 -18.90
C SER A 411 -22.90 6.77 -19.16
N TRP A 412 -22.17 5.70 -19.31
CA TRP A 412 -22.72 4.35 -19.55
C TRP A 412 -23.69 3.87 -18.48
N ASP A 413 -23.41 4.18 -17.21
CA ASP A 413 -24.25 3.79 -16.08
C ASP A 413 -25.33 4.82 -15.73
N GLY A 414 -25.27 6.00 -16.35
CA GLY A 414 -26.28 7.04 -16.22
C GLY A 414 -26.40 7.65 -14.81
N ARG A 415 -25.42 7.45 -13.93
CA ARG A 415 -25.45 8.00 -12.57
C ARG A 415 -25.19 9.50 -12.59
N SER A 416 -26.07 10.26 -11.96
CA SER A 416 -25.88 11.68 -11.78
C SER A 416 -24.80 11.98 -10.74
N ARG A 417 -24.18 13.16 -10.85
CA ARG A 417 -23.26 13.67 -9.82
C ARG A 417 -23.91 13.66 -8.43
N GLU A 418 -25.21 13.99 -8.33
CA GLU A 418 -25.94 13.99 -7.08
C GLU A 418 -26.00 12.58 -6.46
N ALA A 419 -26.34 11.55 -7.23
CA ALA A 419 -26.39 10.16 -6.74
C ALA A 419 -25.01 9.68 -6.28
N LEU A 420 -23.94 10.04 -7.00
CA LEU A 420 -22.56 9.71 -6.58
C LEU A 420 -22.16 10.47 -5.31
N ASN A 421 -22.58 11.73 -5.16
CA ASN A 421 -22.32 12.52 -3.96
C ASN A 421 -23.07 11.98 -2.72
N GLU A 422 -24.32 11.50 -2.91
CA GLU A 422 -25.05 10.77 -1.87
C GLU A 422 -24.31 9.50 -1.46
N ARG A 423 -23.79 8.74 -2.43
CA ARG A 423 -22.99 7.53 -2.17
C ARG A 423 -21.70 7.86 -1.40
N CYS A 424 -21.01 8.94 -1.73
CA CYS A 424 -19.86 9.42 -0.94
C CYS A 424 -20.24 9.76 0.49
N THR A 425 -21.42 10.37 0.70
CA THR A 425 -21.92 10.70 2.04
C THR A 425 -22.18 9.43 2.87
N GLU A 426 -22.71 8.38 2.26
CA GLU A 426 -22.92 7.09 2.91
C GLU A 426 -21.60 6.44 3.34
N ILE A 427 -20.60 6.41 2.44
CA ILE A 427 -19.32 5.74 2.66
C ILE A 427 -18.43 6.54 3.62
N LEU A 428 -18.26 7.84 3.37
CA LEU A 428 -17.31 8.68 4.08
C LEU A 428 -17.86 9.27 5.38
N GLY A 429 -19.18 9.22 5.56
CA GLY A 429 -19.85 9.60 6.80
C GLY A 429 -19.82 11.09 7.12
N ALA A 430 -19.94 11.42 8.41
CA ALA A 430 -20.19 12.78 8.89
C ALA A 430 -19.05 13.80 8.61
N GLY A 431 -17.84 13.33 8.32
CA GLY A 431 -16.70 14.20 7.97
C GLY A 431 -16.75 14.70 6.53
N TYR A 432 -17.54 14.05 5.67
CA TYR A 432 -17.65 14.43 4.27
C TYR A 432 -18.60 15.62 4.08
N ASN A 433 -18.14 16.62 3.36
CA ASN A 433 -18.94 17.80 3.00
C ASN A 433 -19.45 17.68 1.56
N ALA A 434 -20.70 17.28 1.42
CA ALA A 434 -21.37 17.12 0.13
C ALA A 434 -21.47 18.44 -0.69
N GLY A 435 -21.33 19.59 -0.06
CA GLY A 435 -21.37 20.90 -0.73
C GLY A 435 -20.03 21.30 -1.36
N THR A 436 -18.92 20.83 -0.80
CA THR A 436 -17.56 21.03 -1.33
C THR A 436 -16.97 19.79 -2.00
N PHE A 437 -17.63 18.65 -1.88
CA PHE A 437 -17.16 17.34 -2.36
C PHE A 437 -15.79 16.94 -1.76
N GLU A 438 -15.63 17.16 -0.45
CA GLU A 438 -14.38 16.87 0.26
C GLU A 438 -14.66 16.21 1.61
N LEU A 439 -13.86 15.20 1.96
CA LEU A 439 -13.66 14.77 3.33
C LEU A 439 -12.43 15.50 3.89
N ASN A 440 -12.55 16.10 5.08
CA ASN A 440 -11.43 16.69 5.80
C ASN A 440 -11.24 15.94 7.12
N LEU A 441 -10.06 15.36 7.32
CA LEU A 441 -9.69 14.66 8.55
C LEU A 441 -8.83 15.52 9.47
N VAL A 442 -7.99 16.36 8.86
CA VAL A 442 -7.10 17.30 9.56
C VAL A 442 -7.14 18.66 8.88
#